data_dcfb79aac67f72c0e9ff4245480f88be
#
_entry.id   dcfb79aac67f72c0e9ff4245480f88be
#
_cell.length_a   1.000
_cell.length_b   1.000
_cell.length_c   1.000
_cell.angle_alpha   90.00
_cell.angle_beta   90.00
_cell.angle_gamma   90.00
#
_symmetry.space_group_name_H-M   'P 1'
#
loop_
_entity.id
_entity.type
_entity.pdbx_description
1 polymer ?
#
loop_
_entity_poly.entity_id
_entity_poly.type
_entity_poly.pdbx_seq_one_letter_code
_entity_poly.pdbx_strand_id
1 'polypeptide(L)'
;IPQNPMTALAPSMRIGRQMDETLRLHSDKSRQQRYNYILRLLHDVGLDDPDRVYRAYPHMLSGGMLQRVIIAMAMMLDAKFVLADEPTTALDVIHRNGIIDLFSQMKANGVGILMVTHDFATALQLGGNMLVMKEGKIIESGEVQSVFDHTTEPYTRSLIEAYSLSCAFTKGAES
;
A
#
# COMPACT_ATOMS: atom_id res chain seq x y z
N ILE A 1 -1.42 -5.18 -5.84
CA ILE A 1 -0.21 -4.48 -5.34
C ILE A 1 0.63 -5.55 -4.63
N PRO A 2 1.75 -6.00 -5.22
CA PRO A 2 2.58 -7.05 -4.64
C PRO A 2 3.49 -6.51 -3.53
N GLN A 3 4.00 -7.42 -2.71
CA GLN A 3 4.96 -7.13 -1.63
C GLN A 3 6.25 -6.48 -2.15
N ASN A 4 6.78 -6.96 -3.27
CA ASN A 4 7.97 -6.38 -3.89
C ASN A 4 7.57 -5.56 -5.13
N PRO A 5 7.63 -4.21 -5.06
CA PRO A 5 7.24 -3.34 -6.17
C PRO A 5 8.10 -3.53 -7.43
N MET A 6 9.35 -3.99 -7.30
CA MET A 6 10.22 -4.24 -8.44
C MET A 6 9.71 -5.37 -9.35
N THR A 7 8.93 -6.32 -8.82
CA THR A 7 8.42 -7.44 -9.61
C THR A 7 7.23 -7.06 -10.50
N ALA A 8 6.57 -5.95 -10.19
CA ALA A 8 5.42 -5.47 -10.94
C ALA A 8 5.79 -4.53 -12.11
N LEU A 9 7.03 -4.08 -12.17
CA LEU A 9 7.49 -3.09 -13.14
C LEU A 9 8.53 -3.71 -14.07
N ALA A 10 8.46 -3.37 -15.36
CA ALA A 10 9.46 -3.77 -16.34
C ALA A 10 10.77 -2.97 -16.10
N PRO A 11 11.89 -3.63 -15.73
CA PRO A 11 13.11 -2.94 -15.31
C PRO A 11 13.79 -2.13 -16.45
N SER A 12 13.56 -2.53 -17.68
CA SER A 12 14.12 -1.88 -18.88
C SER A 12 13.25 -0.77 -19.47
N MET A 13 12.11 -0.48 -18.85
CA MET A 13 11.16 0.53 -19.33
C MET A 13 10.99 1.65 -18.31
N ARG A 14 10.94 2.91 -18.77
CA ARG A 14 10.71 4.07 -17.91
C ARG A 14 9.32 4.01 -17.27
N ILE A 15 9.18 4.51 -16.03
CA ILE A 15 7.93 4.54 -15.27
C ILE A 15 6.79 5.15 -16.10
N GLY A 16 7.00 6.36 -16.60
CA GLY A 16 5.95 7.06 -17.37
C GLY A 16 5.50 6.32 -18.61
N ARG A 17 6.40 5.57 -19.27
CA ARG A 17 6.02 4.76 -20.43
C ARG A 17 5.12 3.61 -20.03
N GLN A 18 5.43 2.91 -18.92
CA GLN A 18 4.61 1.81 -18.40
C GLN A 18 3.21 2.31 -18.03
N MET A 19 3.14 3.47 -17.32
CA MET A 19 1.87 4.10 -16.98
C MET A 19 1.09 4.55 -18.23
N ASP A 20 1.75 5.17 -19.22
CA ASP A 20 1.10 5.62 -20.45
C ASP A 20 0.55 4.45 -21.28
N GLU A 21 1.31 3.36 -21.41
CA GLU A 21 0.86 2.15 -22.10
C GLU A 21 -0.36 1.53 -21.43
N THR A 22 -0.35 1.43 -20.09
CA THR A 22 -1.49 0.94 -19.31
C THR A 22 -2.71 1.85 -19.52
N LEU A 23 -2.55 3.15 -19.37
CA LEU A 23 -3.66 4.11 -19.50
C LEU A 23 -4.22 4.18 -20.93
N ARG A 24 -3.38 3.97 -21.95
CA ARG A 24 -3.80 3.91 -23.34
C ARG A 24 -4.77 2.76 -23.63
N LEU A 25 -4.65 1.66 -22.88
CA LEU A 25 -5.54 0.50 -23.04
C LEU A 25 -6.89 0.67 -22.33
N HIS A 26 -6.96 1.62 -21.37
CA HIS A 26 -8.12 1.79 -20.49
C HIS A 26 -8.78 3.16 -20.58
N SER A 27 -8.34 4.05 -21.51
CA SER A 27 -8.94 5.38 -21.66
C SER A 27 -8.78 5.94 -23.06
N ASP A 28 -9.73 6.77 -23.47
CA ASP A 28 -9.72 7.50 -24.76
C ASP A 28 -8.95 8.81 -24.71
N LYS A 29 -8.19 9.06 -23.64
CA LYS A 29 -7.41 10.29 -23.46
C LYS A 29 -6.33 10.41 -24.54
N SER A 30 -6.15 11.63 -25.09
CA SER A 30 -5.01 11.95 -25.95
C SER A 30 -3.68 11.77 -25.21
N ARG A 31 -2.59 11.65 -25.95
CA ARG A 31 -1.23 11.51 -25.38
C ARG A 31 -0.90 12.61 -24.37
N GLN A 32 -1.25 13.87 -24.67
CA GLN A 32 -1.00 15.01 -23.79
C GLN A 32 -1.86 14.94 -22.51
N GLN A 33 -3.13 14.53 -22.65
CA GLN A 33 -4.02 14.35 -21.50
C GLN A 33 -3.53 13.22 -20.57
N ARG A 34 -3.06 12.10 -21.13
CA ARG A 34 -2.49 11.00 -20.34
C ARG A 34 -1.22 11.44 -19.61
N TYR A 35 -0.31 12.14 -20.29
CA TYR A 35 0.89 12.67 -19.68
C TYR A 35 0.57 13.57 -18.48
N ASN A 36 -0.30 14.57 -18.66
CA ASN A 36 -0.69 15.48 -17.57
C ASN A 36 -1.40 14.74 -16.42
N TYR A 37 -2.22 13.74 -16.72
CA TYR A 37 -2.91 12.93 -15.74
C TYR A 37 -1.93 12.08 -14.93
N ILE A 38 -0.95 11.45 -15.57
CA ILE A 38 0.08 10.67 -14.90
C ILE A 38 0.91 11.54 -13.96
N LEU A 39 1.36 12.73 -14.41
CA LEU A 39 2.12 13.64 -13.55
C LEU A 39 1.31 14.06 -12.31
N ARG A 40 0.03 14.35 -12.48
CA ARG A 40 -0.85 14.66 -11.35
C ARG A 40 -0.93 13.49 -10.38
N LEU A 41 -1.18 12.28 -10.85
CA LEU A 41 -1.25 11.10 -10.00
C LEU A 41 0.05 10.83 -9.24
N LEU A 42 1.20 10.97 -9.89
CA LEU A 42 2.50 10.83 -9.23
C LEU A 42 2.68 11.88 -8.12
N HIS A 43 2.22 13.10 -8.35
CA HIS A 43 2.19 14.14 -7.32
C HIS A 43 1.22 13.78 -6.17
N ASP A 44 0.01 13.34 -6.50
CA ASP A 44 -1.05 13.03 -5.52
C ASP A 44 -0.66 11.87 -4.59
N VAL A 45 0.20 10.95 -5.05
CA VAL A 45 0.77 9.90 -4.19
C VAL A 45 2.03 10.36 -3.42
N GLY A 46 2.36 11.65 -3.44
CA GLY A 46 3.44 12.25 -2.66
C GLY A 46 4.83 12.04 -3.26
N LEU A 47 4.94 12.07 -4.59
CA LEU A 47 6.23 12.12 -5.29
C LEU A 47 6.50 13.56 -5.71
N ASP A 48 7.42 14.24 -5.04
CA ASP A 48 7.66 15.69 -5.15
C ASP A 48 8.12 16.15 -6.55
N ASP A 49 8.80 15.29 -7.29
CA ASP A 49 9.26 15.56 -8.67
C ASP A 49 8.67 14.54 -9.66
N PRO A 50 7.39 14.70 -10.04
CA PRO A 50 6.70 13.79 -10.95
C PRO A 50 7.37 13.63 -12.31
N ASP A 51 7.94 14.71 -12.88
CA ASP A 51 8.63 14.69 -14.16
C ASP A 51 9.90 13.82 -14.11
N ARG A 52 10.68 13.94 -13.06
CA ARG A 52 11.85 13.08 -12.83
C ARG A 52 11.42 11.63 -12.70
N VAL A 53 10.40 11.34 -11.89
CA VAL A 53 9.87 9.97 -11.70
C VAL A 53 9.34 9.41 -13.02
N TYR A 54 8.59 10.20 -13.79
CA TYR A 54 8.07 9.80 -15.11
C TYR A 54 9.19 9.33 -16.06
N ARG A 55 10.35 10.01 -16.02
CA ARG A 55 11.51 9.71 -16.90
C ARG A 55 12.44 8.64 -16.33
N ALA A 56 12.33 8.32 -15.06
CA ALA A 56 13.17 7.35 -14.36
C ALA A 56 12.88 5.90 -14.80
N TYR A 57 13.88 5.05 -14.66
CA TYR A 57 13.72 3.61 -14.68
C TYR A 57 13.46 3.09 -13.24
N PRO A 58 12.82 1.92 -13.07
CA PRO A 58 12.54 1.37 -11.74
C PRO A 58 13.76 1.34 -10.82
N HIS A 59 14.91 0.90 -11.29
CA HIS A 59 16.15 0.80 -10.51
C HIS A 59 16.73 2.15 -10.05
N MET A 60 16.22 3.27 -10.55
CA MET A 60 16.65 4.63 -10.17
C MET A 60 15.81 5.21 -9.01
N LEU A 61 14.80 4.48 -8.53
CA LEU A 61 13.88 4.90 -7.50
C LEU A 61 14.05 4.06 -6.23
N SER A 62 13.79 4.64 -5.06
CA SER A 62 13.75 3.90 -3.81
C SER A 62 12.52 2.95 -3.75
N GLY A 63 12.57 1.96 -2.86
CA GLY A 63 11.44 1.03 -2.68
C GLY A 63 10.12 1.75 -2.36
N GLY A 64 10.16 2.76 -1.49
CA GLY A 64 8.98 3.56 -1.15
C GLY A 64 8.45 4.39 -2.34
N MET A 65 9.33 4.93 -3.18
CA MET A 65 8.92 5.62 -4.41
C MET A 65 8.27 4.65 -5.40
N LEU A 66 8.82 3.45 -5.57
CA LEU A 66 8.24 2.42 -6.44
C LEU A 66 6.88 1.96 -5.93
N GLN A 67 6.72 1.81 -4.61
CA GLN A 67 5.43 1.45 -4.01
C GLN A 67 4.36 2.51 -4.31
N ARG A 68 4.70 3.80 -4.17
CA ARG A 68 3.82 4.91 -4.54
C ARG A 68 3.46 4.90 -6.03
N VAL A 69 4.41 4.60 -6.91
CA VAL A 69 4.16 4.43 -8.35
C VAL A 69 3.14 3.33 -8.62
N ILE A 70 3.26 2.17 -7.97
CA ILE A 70 2.31 1.06 -8.15
C ILE A 70 0.92 1.42 -7.61
N ILE A 71 0.85 2.13 -6.50
CA ILE A 71 -0.42 2.63 -5.97
C ILE A 71 -1.04 3.64 -6.95
N ALA A 72 -0.25 4.57 -7.51
CA ALA A 72 -0.71 5.49 -8.56
C ALA A 72 -1.25 4.74 -9.78
N MET A 73 -0.59 3.64 -10.20
CA MET A 73 -1.09 2.79 -11.28
C MET A 73 -2.42 2.12 -10.94
N ALA A 74 -2.62 1.67 -9.70
CA ALA A 74 -3.90 1.13 -9.26
C ALA A 74 -5.02 2.20 -9.25
N MET A 75 -4.71 3.41 -8.75
CA MET A 75 -5.64 4.55 -8.77
C MET A 75 -6.01 4.99 -10.19
N MET A 76 -5.04 4.94 -11.11
CA MET A 76 -5.20 5.32 -12.50
C MET A 76 -6.26 4.48 -13.25
N LEU A 77 -6.48 3.26 -12.82
CA LEU A 77 -7.38 2.29 -13.46
C LEU A 77 -8.82 2.35 -12.95
N ASP A 78 -9.16 3.27 -12.05
CA ASP A 78 -10.46 3.35 -11.38
C ASP A 78 -10.92 1.99 -10.83
N ALA A 79 -9.98 1.24 -10.27
CA ALA A 79 -10.20 -0.10 -9.75
C ALA A 79 -11.28 -0.07 -8.65
N LYS A 80 -12.30 -0.92 -8.77
CA LYS A 80 -13.34 -1.08 -7.76
C LYS A 80 -12.86 -1.85 -6.53
N PHE A 81 -11.80 -2.64 -6.71
CA PHE A 81 -11.22 -3.48 -5.68
C PHE A 81 -9.71 -3.60 -5.84
N VAL A 82 -8.97 -3.52 -4.74
CA VAL A 82 -7.51 -3.62 -4.68
C VAL A 82 -7.11 -4.73 -3.74
N LEU A 83 -6.26 -5.64 -4.24
CA LEU A 83 -5.54 -6.61 -3.44
C LEU A 83 -4.15 -6.06 -3.13
N ALA A 84 -3.78 -5.98 -1.87
CA ALA A 84 -2.47 -5.53 -1.43
C ALA A 84 -1.82 -6.61 -0.56
N ASP A 85 -0.66 -7.10 -0.99
CA ASP A 85 0.11 -8.11 -0.30
C ASP A 85 1.33 -7.44 0.34
N GLU A 86 1.33 -7.34 1.67
CA GLU A 86 2.39 -6.76 2.47
C GLU A 86 2.92 -5.39 1.95
N PRO A 87 2.04 -4.41 1.64
CA PRO A 87 2.43 -3.21 0.89
C PRO A 87 3.36 -2.27 1.65
N THR A 88 3.61 -2.52 2.94
CA THR A 88 4.40 -1.65 3.83
C THR A 88 5.64 -2.30 4.40
N THR A 89 5.90 -3.59 4.14
CA THR A 89 6.93 -4.40 4.83
C THR A 89 8.35 -3.87 4.68
N ALA A 90 8.70 -3.27 3.53
CA ALA A 90 10.05 -2.78 3.26
C ALA A 90 10.22 -1.26 3.54
N LEU A 91 9.28 -0.64 4.28
CA LEU A 91 9.24 0.81 4.48
C LEU A 91 9.53 1.16 5.95
N ASP A 92 10.23 2.28 6.15
CA ASP A 92 10.30 2.91 7.46
C ASP A 92 8.94 3.50 7.90
N VAL A 93 8.84 3.91 9.17
CA VAL A 93 7.58 4.35 9.78
C VAL A 93 6.97 5.55 9.03
N ILE A 94 7.79 6.51 8.58
CA ILE A 94 7.31 7.72 7.90
C ILE A 94 6.72 7.37 6.54
N HIS A 95 7.43 6.57 5.75
CA HIS A 95 6.99 6.15 4.44
C HIS A 95 5.77 5.21 4.52
N ARG A 96 5.72 4.34 5.54
CA ARG A 96 4.57 3.46 5.82
C ARG A 96 3.28 4.25 6.04
N ASN A 97 3.29 5.25 6.93
CA ASN A 97 2.10 6.06 7.21
C ASN A 97 1.57 6.72 5.93
N GLY A 98 2.44 7.29 5.11
CA GLY A 98 2.04 7.87 3.84
C GLY A 98 1.41 6.86 2.85
N ILE A 99 1.82 5.59 2.88
CA ILE A 99 1.17 4.52 2.09
C ILE A 99 -0.21 4.17 2.64
N ILE A 100 -0.36 4.08 3.97
CA ILE A 100 -1.65 3.77 4.59
C ILE A 100 -2.65 4.91 4.33
N ASP A 101 -2.20 6.17 4.34
CA ASP A 101 -3.04 7.33 4.00
C ASP A 101 -3.57 7.23 2.56
N LEU A 102 -2.77 6.77 1.60
CA LEU A 102 -3.23 6.52 0.23
C LEU A 102 -4.30 5.42 0.16
N PHE A 103 -4.13 4.31 0.90
CA PHE A 103 -5.18 3.29 1.00
C PHE A 103 -6.45 3.82 1.66
N SER A 104 -6.30 4.65 2.70
CA SER A 104 -7.45 5.30 3.36
C SER A 104 -8.21 6.23 2.42
N GLN A 105 -7.50 6.99 1.56
CA GLN A 105 -8.11 7.81 0.51
C GLN A 105 -8.84 6.95 -0.54
N MET A 106 -8.24 5.83 -0.99
CA MET A 106 -8.90 4.90 -1.92
C MET A 106 -10.18 4.34 -1.31
N LYS A 107 -10.15 3.93 -0.02
CA LYS A 107 -11.31 3.44 0.73
C LYS A 107 -12.40 4.51 0.83
N ALA A 108 -12.05 5.75 1.15
CA ALA A 108 -12.98 6.88 1.22
C ALA A 108 -13.64 7.17 -0.15
N ASN A 109 -12.96 6.88 -1.26
CA ASN A 109 -13.49 6.97 -2.61
C ASN A 109 -14.28 5.71 -3.06
N GLY A 110 -14.59 4.80 -2.14
CA GLY A 110 -15.42 3.62 -2.40
C GLY A 110 -14.70 2.43 -3.00
N VAL A 111 -13.37 2.41 -2.99
CA VAL A 111 -12.58 1.26 -3.43
C VAL A 111 -12.57 0.19 -2.33
N GLY A 112 -12.96 -1.04 -2.65
CA GLY A 112 -12.80 -2.19 -1.78
C GLY A 112 -11.32 -2.56 -1.64
N ILE A 113 -10.85 -2.79 -0.41
CA ILE A 113 -9.45 -3.14 -0.15
C ILE A 113 -9.39 -4.46 0.59
N LEU A 114 -8.66 -5.42 0.04
CA LEU A 114 -8.20 -6.60 0.77
C LEU A 114 -6.69 -6.50 0.94
N MET A 115 -6.25 -6.31 2.18
CA MET A 115 -4.84 -6.20 2.51
C MET A 115 -4.39 -7.42 3.31
N VAL A 116 -3.29 -8.02 2.90
CA VAL A 116 -2.55 -9.01 3.69
C VAL A 116 -1.42 -8.27 4.39
N THR A 117 -1.32 -8.40 5.69
CA THR A 117 -0.24 -7.80 6.48
C THR A 117 -0.03 -8.57 7.77
N HIS A 118 1.19 -8.54 8.28
CA HIS A 118 1.54 -9.01 9.63
C HIS A 118 1.66 -7.84 10.63
N ASP A 119 1.46 -6.60 10.18
CA ASP A 119 1.60 -5.39 10.99
C ASP A 119 0.24 -4.91 11.53
N PHE A 120 0.01 -5.10 12.83
CA PHE A 120 -1.20 -4.64 13.51
C PHE A 120 -1.37 -3.11 13.46
N ALA A 121 -0.28 -2.32 13.44
CA ALA A 121 -0.38 -0.87 13.31
C ALA A 121 -1.05 -0.48 11.99
N THR A 122 -0.65 -1.11 10.89
CA THR A 122 -1.26 -0.93 9.57
C THR A 122 -2.74 -1.34 9.58
N ALA A 123 -3.07 -2.49 10.19
CA ALA A 123 -4.46 -2.97 10.27
C ALA A 123 -5.35 -2.03 11.10
N LEU A 124 -4.88 -1.60 12.28
CA LEU A 124 -5.59 -0.67 13.16
C LEU A 124 -5.80 0.69 12.50
N GLN A 125 -4.79 1.24 11.81
CA GLN A 125 -4.87 2.54 11.15
C GLN A 125 -5.85 2.50 9.96
N LEU A 126 -5.84 1.43 9.17
CA LEU A 126 -6.75 1.28 8.03
C LEU A 126 -8.18 0.96 8.48
N GLY A 127 -8.34 0.24 9.58
CA GLY A 127 -9.61 -0.21 10.14
C GLY A 127 -10.40 -1.13 9.20
N GLY A 128 -11.61 -1.47 9.59
CA GLY A 128 -12.48 -2.38 8.85
C GLY A 128 -12.53 -3.77 9.48
N ASN A 129 -12.75 -4.82 8.69
CA ASN A 129 -12.80 -6.20 9.16
C ASN A 129 -11.44 -6.88 9.01
N MET A 130 -11.10 -7.71 9.99
CA MET A 130 -9.88 -8.52 10.04
C MET A 130 -10.23 -10.00 9.95
N LEU A 131 -9.37 -10.76 9.29
CA LEU A 131 -9.35 -12.21 9.29
C LEU A 131 -7.97 -12.66 9.79
N VAL A 132 -7.92 -13.39 10.91
CA VAL A 132 -6.68 -13.98 11.40
C VAL A 132 -6.54 -15.39 10.84
N MET A 133 -5.41 -15.65 10.19
CA MET A 133 -5.13 -16.94 9.56
C MET A 133 -3.99 -17.67 10.26
N LYS A 134 -4.17 -18.99 10.44
CA LYS A 134 -3.13 -19.89 10.92
C LYS A 134 -3.22 -21.20 10.15
N GLU A 135 -2.08 -21.69 9.66
CA GLU A 135 -1.99 -22.98 8.92
C GLU A 135 -3.04 -23.10 7.79
N GLY A 136 -3.26 -22.00 7.04
CA GLY A 136 -4.21 -21.96 5.93
C GLY A 136 -5.69 -21.89 6.33
N LYS A 137 -6.02 -21.75 7.62
CA LYS A 137 -7.39 -21.65 8.14
C LYS A 137 -7.63 -20.29 8.76
N ILE A 138 -8.84 -19.76 8.58
CA ILE A 138 -9.32 -18.59 9.33
C ILE A 138 -9.71 -19.10 10.73
N ILE A 139 -9.05 -18.57 11.75
CA ILE A 139 -9.26 -18.94 13.16
C ILE A 139 -10.04 -17.88 13.92
N GLU A 140 -10.03 -16.64 13.45
CA GLU A 140 -10.79 -15.55 14.02
C GLU A 140 -11.16 -14.53 12.95
N SER A 141 -12.29 -13.85 13.12
CA SER A 141 -12.75 -12.78 12.23
C SER A 141 -13.60 -11.78 12.99
N GLY A 142 -13.49 -10.51 12.63
CA GLY A 142 -14.27 -9.43 13.25
C GLY A 142 -13.79 -8.06 12.82
N GLU A 143 -14.39 -7.04 13.38
CA GLU A 143 -13.90 -5.67 13.26
C GLU A 143 -12.52 -5.55 13.93
N VAL A 144 -11.56 -4.89 13.24
CA VAL A 144 -10.15 -4.84 13.65
C VAL A 144 -9.98 -4.43 15.11
N GLN A 145 -10.64 -3.37 15.55
CA GLN A 145 -10.51 -2.87 16.91
C GLN A 145 -11.08 -3.86 17.92
N SER A 146 -12.21 -4.49 17.60
CA SER A 146 -12.85 -5.50 18.47
C SER A 146 -11.98 -6.74 18.63
N VAL A 147 -11.37 -7.24 17.55
CA VAL A 147 -10.43 -8.36 17.61
C VAL A 147 -9.21 -8.00 18.46
N PHE A 148 -8.67 -6.79 18.24
CA PHE A 148 -7.50 -6.33 19.00
C PHE A 148 -7.75 -6.24 20.50
N ASP A 149 -8.90 -5.69 20.92
CA ASP A 149 -9.20 -5.41 22.32
C ASP A 149 -9.78 -6.62 23.05
N HIS A 150 -10.51 -7.52 22.36
CA HIS A 150 -11.36 -8.52 23.01
C HIS A 150 -11.12 -9.97 22.54
N THR A 151 -10.03 -10.23 21.79
CA THR A 151 -9.76 -11.60 21.32
C THR A 151 -9.69 -12.62 22.45
N THR A 152 -10.32 -13.75 22.24
CA THR A 152 -10.20 -14.95 23.10
C THR A 152 -9.37 -16.04 22.46
N GLU A 153 -9.05 -15.90 21.16
CA GLU A 153 -8.24 -16.87 20.42
C GLU A 153 -6.77 -16.80 20.87
N PRO A 154 -6.19 -17.90 21.40
CA PRO A 154 -4.85 -17.88 21.97
C PRO A 154 -3.75 -17.43 21.00
N TYR A 155 -3.86 -17.80 19.72
CA TYR A 155 -2.88 -17.42 18.71
C TYR A 155 -2.95 -15.92 18.40
N THR A 156 -4.14 -15.38 18.20
CA THR A 156 -4.34 -13.93 17.98
C THR A 156 -3.81 -13.13 19.16
N ARG A 157 -4.10 -13.58 20.39
CA ARG A 157 -3.59 -12.93 21.60
C ARG A 157 -2.06 -12.91 21.63
N SER A 158 -1.40 -14.02 21.30
CA SER A 158 0.06 -14.08 21.27
C SER A 158 0.67 -13.11 20.23
N LEU A 159 0.01 -12.91 19.08
CA LEU A 159 0.43 -11.95 18.08
C LEU A 159 0.28 -10.50 18.57
N ILE A 160 -0.83 -10.18 19.24
CA ILE A 160 -1.09 -8.84 19.80
C ILE A 160 -0.10 -8.54 20.94
N GLU A 161 0.20 -9.50 21.81
CA GLU A 161 1.19 -9.35 22.87
C GLU A 161 2.58 -9.08 22.30
N ALA A 162 2.99 -9.83 21.28
CA ALA A 162 4.27 -9.60 20.59
C ALA A 162 4.35 -8.21 19.94
N TYR A 163 3.27 -7.76 19.32
CA TYR A 163 3.18 -6.40 18.77
C TYR A 163 3.29 -5.33 19.87
N SER A 164 2.57 -5.49 20.99
CA SER A 164 2.56 -4.54 22.10
C SER A 164 3.93 -4.40 22.75
N LEU A 165 4.66 -5.52 22.91
CA LEU A 165 6.03 -5.52 23.39
C LEU A 165 6.96 -4.75 22.45
N SER A 166 6.84 -4.94 21.13
CA SER A 166 7.66 -4.23 20.14
C SER A 166 7.44 -2.71 20.21
N CYS A 167 6.20 -2.27 20.41
CA CYS A 167 5.87 -0.85 20.58
C CYS A 167 6.43 -0.24 21.86
N ALA A 168 6.51 -1.00 22.95
CA ALA A 168 7.06 -0.54 24.22
C ALA A 168 8.59 -0.33 24.14
N PHE A 169 9.31 -1.21 23.45
CA PHE A 169 10.75 -1.07 23.23
C PHE A 169 11.10 0.15 22.38
N THR A 170 10.29 0.49 21.38
CA THR A 170 10.53 1.65 20.51
C THR A 170 10.35 2.98 21.25
N LYS A 171 9.40 3.07 22.18
CA LYS A 171 9.18 4.27 23.02
C LYS A 171 10.23 4.47 24.11
N GLY A 172 10.88 3.42 24.58
CA GLY A 172 11.96 3.50 25.60
C GLY A 172 13.33 3.85 25.05
N ALA A 173 13.52 3.81 23.73
CA ALA A 173 14.79 4.16 23.08
C ALA A 173 14.90 5.66 22.67
N GLU A 174 13.82 6.42 22.81
CA GLU A 174 13.75 7.85 22.50
C GLU A 174 13.76 8.75 23.75
N SER A 175 13.94 8.18 24.93
CA SER A 175 14.12 8.88 26.21
C SER A 175 15.54 8.69 26.73
#